data_2e8d1bdb22dee9b836a0f9be823ff78a
#
_entry.id   2e8d1bdb22dee9b836a0f9be823ff78a
#
_cell.length_a   1.000
_cell.length_b   1.000
_cell.length_c   1.000
_cell.angle_alpha   90.00
_cell.angle_beta   90.00
_cell.angle_gamma   90.00
#
_symmetry.space_group_name_H-M   'P 1'
#
loop_
_entity.id
_entity.type
_entity.pdbx_description
1 polymer ?
#
loop_
_entity_poly.entity_id
_entity_poly.type
_entity_poly.pdbx_seq_one_letter_code
_entity_poly.pdbx_strand_id
1 'polypeptide(L)'
;VRIAPDFSEKSADEAAPGSEEKRFIVSQQKAAQSFLDTLDFRQQVIIRSCSFLVSCQKDFFRNGPGHLHPLTQRQFAALLGIHESSVSRMADSKYIRCSWGTFPVKYFFVNAVQKQAAETENNKEKTKSSVKNKGAETQVSSDAVKHEIELILKVKA
;
A
#
# COMPACT_ATOMS: atom_id res chain seq x y z
N VAL A 1 -19.56 -7.24 -10.74
CA VAL A 1 -19.68 -8.20 -11.85
C VAL A 1 -20.53 -9.35 -11.33
N ARG A 2 -21.52 -9.82 -12.12
CA ARG A 2 -22.41 -10.95 -11.75
C ARG A 2 -22.50 -11.91 -12.92
N ILE A 3 -22.71 -13.18 -12.63
CA ILE A 3 -23.06 -14.17 -13.63
C ILE A 3 -24.48 -13.85 -14.12
N ALA A 4 -24.72 -13.94 -15.44
CA ALA A 4 -26.05 -13.73 -16.00
C ALA A 4 -27.04 -14.74 -15.40
N PRO A 5 -28.29 -14.35 -15.09
CA PRO A 5 -29.25 -15.22 -14.41
C PRO A 5 -29.59 -16.48 -15.23
N ASP A 6 -29.47 -16.42 -16.55
CA ASP A 6 -29.72 -17.54 -17.45
C ASP A 6 -28.67 -18.67 -17.32
N PHE A 7 -27.46 -18.35 -16.81
CA PHE A 7 -26.40 -19.30 -16.52
C PHE A 7 -26.31 -19.66 -15.02
N SER A 8 -27.30 -19.27 -14.24
CA SER A 8 -27.40 -19.67 -12.84
C SER A 8 -27.98 -21.08 -12.70
N GLU A 9 -28.37 -21.48 -11.52
CA GLU A 9 -28.78 -22.84 -11.15
C GLU A 9 -29.79 -23.52 -12.10
N LYS A 10 -30.63 -22.74 -12.81
CA LYS A 10 -31.68 -23.30 -13.70
C LYS A 10 -31.14 -24.12 -14.86
N SER A 11 -30.05 -23.72 -15.49
CA SER A 11 -29.45 -24.47 -16.61
C SER A 11 -28.79 -25.78 -16.20
N ALA A 12 -28.42 -25.91 -14.92
CA ALA A 12 -27.88 -27.15 -14.40
C ALA A 12 -28.97 -28.15 -13.99
N ASP A 13 -30.18 -27.68 -13.64
CA ASP A 13 -31.31 -28.53 -13.23
C ASP A 13 -32.09 -29.11 -14.41
N GLU A 14 -32.06 -28.47 -15.58
CA GLU A 14 -32.71 -28.95 -16.80
C GLU A 14 -31.98 -30.12 -17.47
N ALA A 15 -30.68 -30.32 -17.18
CA ALA A 15 -29.90 -31.41 -17.72
C ALA A 15 -30.09 -32.72 -16.93
N ALA A 16 -30.17 -33.84 -17.65
CA ALA A 16 -30.35 -35.15 -17.04
C ALA A 16 -29.28 -35.46 -15.98
N PRO A 17 -29.66 -36.03 -14.82
CA PRO A 17 -28.72 -36.33 -13.73
C PRO A 17 -27.63 -37.29 -14.22
N GLY A 18 -26.35 -36.81 -14.15
CA GLY A 18 -25.18 -37.62 -14.55
C GLY A 18 -24.72 -37.42 -15.99
N SER A 19 -25.39 -36.63 -16.82
CA SER A 19 -24.96 -36.35 -18.18
C SER A 19 -23.63 -35.58 -18.26
N GLU A 20 -22.87 -35.75 -19.33
CA GLU A 20 -21.64 -34.98 -19.59
C GLU A 20 -21.93 -33.48 -19.67
N GLU A 21 -23.06 -33.11 -20.24
CA GLU A 21 -23.54 -31.73 -20.34
C GLU A 21 -23.67 -31.09 -18.95
N LYS A 22 -24.30 -31.80 -18.00
CA LYS A 22 -24.44 -31.31 -16.62
C LYS A 22 -23.09 -31.09 -15.95
N ARG A 23 -22.18 -32.05 -16.11
CA ARG A 23 -20.80 -31.91 -15.57
C ARG A 23 -20.07 -30.73 -16.18
N PHE A 24 -20.22 -30.52 -17.47
CA PHE A 24 -19.61 -29.38 -18.17
C PHE A 24 -20.18 -28.07 -17.66
N ILE A 25 -21.50 -27.89 -17.59
CA ILE A 25 -22.15 -26.68 -17.09
C ILE A 25 -21.69 -26.35 -15.65
N VAL A 26 -21.72 -27.34 -14.77
CA VAL A 26 -21.27 -27.16 -13.37
C VAL A 26 -19.80 -26.77 -13.28
N SER A 27 -18.94 -27.37 -14.12
CA SER A 27 -17.51 -27.02 -14.15
C SER A 27 -17.28 -25.58 -14.60
N GLN A 28 -18.03 -25.11 -15.62
CA GLN A 28 -17.95 -23.74 -16.10
C GLN A 28 -18.49 -22.74 -15.08
N GLN A 29 -19.60 -23.04 -14.42
CA GLN A 29 -20.13 -22.21 -13.34
C GLN A 29 -19.13 -22.06 -12.19
N LYS A 30 -18.50 -23.18 -11.77
CA LYS A 30 -17.48 -23.17 -10.72
C LYS A 30 -16.25 -22.34 -11.12
N ALA A 31 -15.81 -22.46 -12.38
CA ALA A 31 -14.70 -21.65 -12.90
C ALA A 31 -15.04 -20.15 -12.92
N ALA A 32 -16.25 -19.80 -13.39
CA ALA A 32 -16.73 -18.44 -13.40
C ALA A 32 -16.86 -17.85 -11.98
N GLN A 33 -17.39 -18.60 -11.04
CA GLN A 33 -17.50 -18.19 -9.65
C GLN A 33 -16.11 -17.95 -9.03
N SER A 34 -15.17 -18.89 -9.22
CA SER A 34 -13.79 -18.74 -8.72
C SER A 34 -13.11 -17.48 -9.30
N PHE A 35 -13.41 -17.16 -10.56
CA PHE A 35 -12.89 -15.92 -11.17
C PHE A 35 -13.49 -14.66 -10.50
N LEU A 36 -14.79 -14.64 -10.25
CA LEU A 36 -15.46 -13.54 -9.54
C LEU A 36 -14.91 -13.36 -8.12
N ASP A 37 -14.76 -14.46 -7.39
CA ASP A 37 -14.20 -14.44 -6.03
C ASP A 37 -12.79 -13.86 -6.02
N THR A 38 -11.99 -14.17 -7.05
CA THR A 38 -10.63 -13.62 -7.21
C THR A 38 -10.66 -12.10 -7.46
N LEU A 39 -11.61 -11.62 -8.28
CA LEU A 39 -11.79 -10.19 -8.52
C LEU A 39 -12.23 -9.44 -7.25
N ASP A 40 -13.18 -10.00 -6.52
CA ASP A 40 -13.69 -9.41 -5.28
C ASP A 40 -12.60 -9.37 -4.20
N PHE A 41 -11.85 -10.45 -4.05
CA PHE A 41 -10.68 -10.50 -3.16
C PHE A 41 -9.66 -9.40 -3.51
N ARG A 42 -9.32 -9.28 -4.81
CA ARG A 42 -8.39 -8.24 -5.27
C ARG A 42 -8.91 -6.84 -4.95
N GLN A 43 -10.19 -6.57 -5.18
CA GLN A 43 -10.81 -5.28 -4.87
C GLN A 43 -10.73 -4.98 -3.37
N GLN A 44 -11.08 -5.93 -2.51
CA GLN A 44 -11.01 -5.78 -1.06
C GLN A 44 -9.59 -5.49 -0.58
N VAL A 45 -8.58 -6.18 -1.11
CA VAL A 45 -7.17 -5.94 -0.77
C VAL A 45 -6.76 -4.51 -1.14
N ILE A 46 -7.14 -4.02 -2.33
CA ILE A 46 -6.82 -2.66 -2.77
C ILE A 46 -7.50 -1.62 -1.85
N ILE A 47 -8.79 -1.77 -1.58
CA ILE A 47 -9.54 -0.84 -0.71
C ILE A 47 -8.92 -0.80 0.69
N ARG A 48 -8.68 -1.97 1.29
CA ARG A 48 -8.05 -2.08 2.61
C ARG A 48 -6.67 -1.43 2.64
N SER A 49 -5.85 -1.69 1.64
CA SER A 49 -4.50 -1.12 1.53
C SER A 49 -4.54 0.41 1.37
N CYS A 50 -5.41 0.93 0.50
CA CYS A 50 -5.55 2.38 0.32
C CYS A 50 -6.07 3.07 1.58
N SER A 51 -7.09 2.51 2.25
CA SER A 51 -7.62 3.07 3.50
C SER A 51 -6.56 3.12 4.59
N PHE A 52 -5.74 2.07 4.69
CA PHE A 52 -4.66 2.02 5.65
C PHE A 52 -3.53 3.01 5.30
N LEU A 53 -3.19 3.15 4.02
CA LEU A 53 -2.20 4.14 3.56
C LEU A 53 -2.63 5.57 3.91
N VAL A 54 -3.90 5.91 3.66
CA VAL A 54 -4.46 7.21 4.05
C VAL A 54 -4.37 7.42 5.56
N SER A 55 -4.60 6.38 6.35
CA SER A 55 -4.46 6.45 7.81
C SER A 55 -3.03 6.69 8.26
N CYS A 56 -2.03 6.12 7.56
CA CYS A 56 -0.62 6.34 7.85
C CYS A 56 -0.14 7.74 7.43
N GLN A 57 -0.70 8.28 6.34
CA GLN A 57 -0.26 9.55 5.72
C GLN A 57 -1.27 10.69 5.94
N LYS A 58 -1.96 10.71 7.09
CA LYS A 58 -3.02 11.70 7.39
C LYS A 58 -2.55 13.15 7.21
N ASP A 59 -1.32 13.44 7.63
CA ASP A 59 -0.79 14.80 7.60
C ASP A 59 -0.53 15.28 6.18
N PHE A 60 -0.10 14.40 5.28
CA PHE A 60 -0.02 14.71 3.86
C PHE A 60 -1.41 15.07 3.28
N PHE A 61 -2.43 14.28 3.58
CA PHE A 61 -3.77 14.52 3.04
C PHE A 61 -4.41 15.80 3.58
N ARG A 62 -4.03 16.24 4.78
CA ARG A 62 -4.53 17.48 5.41
C ARG A 62 -3.73 18.70 5.01
N ASN A 63 -2.41 18.61 5.08
CA ASN A 63 -1.50 19.77 5.01
C ASN A 63 -0.75 19.86 3.68
N GLY A 64 -0.81 18.82 2.85
CA GLY A 64 -0.19 18.80 1.52
C GLY A 64 1.23 18.25 1.45
N PRO A 65 1.89 18.45 0.30
CA PRO A 65 3.27 18.02 0.07
C PRO A 65 4.22 18.56 1.14
N GLY A 66 5.22 17.74 1.50
CA GLY A 66 6.17 18.04 2.58
C GLY A 66 5.80 17.46 3.95
N HIS A 67 4.56 16.96 4.13
CA HIS A 67 4.08 16.36 5.39
C HIS A 67 3.94 14.84 5.29
N LEU A 68 4.80 14.20 4.50
CA LEU A 68 4.84 12.75 4.40
C LEU A 68 5.55 12.13 5.61
N HIS A 69 4.90 11.14 6.23
CA HIS A 69 5.55 10.31 7.22
C HIS A 69 6.45 9.25 6.55
N PRO A 70 7.64 9.00 7.11
CA PRO A 70 8.50 7.95 6.60
C PRO A 70 7.81 6.59 6.77
N LEU A 71 7.62 5.90 5.66
CA LEU A 71 6.94 4.59 5.59
C LEU A 71 7.56 3.78 4.47
N THR A 72 8.13 2.63 4.79
CA THR A 72 8.67 1.72 3.78
C THR A 72 7.61 0.71 3.33
N GLN A 73 7.75 0.19 2.10
CA GLN A 73 6.86 -0.87 1.59
C GLN A 73 6.88 -2.11 2.49
N ARG A 74 8.05 -2.45 3.04
CA ARG A 74 8.21 -3.59 3.95
C ARG A 74 7.45 -3.39 5.26
N GLN A 75 7.55 -2.21 5.88
CA GLN A 75 6.78 -1.89 7.10
C GLN A 75 5.28 -1.93 6.83
N PHE A 76 4.84 -1.34 5.72
CA PHE A 76 3.44 -1.34 5.31
C PHE A 76 2.91 -2.75 5.06
N ALA A 77 3.68 -3.62 4.39
CA ALA A 77 3.34 -5.02 4.16
C ALA A 77 3.17 -5.80 5.47
N ALA A 78 4.09 -5.61 6.41
CA ALA A 78 4.04 -6.24 7.73
C ALA A 78 2.79 -5.81 8.53
N LEU A 79 2.45 -4.52 8.50
CA LEU A 79 1.28 -3.99 9.20
C LEU A 79 -0.06 -4.49 8.61
N LEU A 80 -0.12 -4.70 7.29
CA LEU A 80 -1.30 -5.22 6.59
C LEU A 80 -1.40 -6.75 6.62
N GLY A 81 -0.32 -7.45 6.96
CA GLY A 81 -0.25 -8.90 6.91
C GLY A 81 -0.24 -9.45 5.47
N ILE A 82 0.34 -8.73 4.52
CA ILE A 82 0.48 -9.14 3.11
C ILE A 82 1.94 -9.19 2.71
N HIS A 83 2.24 -9.89 1.60
CA HIS A 83 3.60 -9.99 1.10
C HIS A 83 4.06 -8.66 0.48
N GLU A 84 5.34 -8.30 0.68
CA GLU A 84 5.94 -7.06 0.17
C GLU A 84 5.80 -6.91 -1.35
N SER A 85 5.90 -8.01 -2.11
CA SER A 85 5.70 -7.98 -3.57
C SER A 85 4.30 -7.52 -3.99
N SER A 86 3.27 -7.80 -3.17
CA SER A 86 1.90 -7.34 -3.44
C SER A 86 1.80 -5.83 -3.25
N VAL A 87 2.48 -5.28 -2.23
CA VAL A 87 2.58 -3.83 -2.02
C VAL A 87 3.32 -3.16 -3.15
N SER A 88 4.46 -3.71 -3.57
CA SER A 88 5.26 -3.17 -4.68
C SER A 88 4.46 -3.10 -5.99
N ARG A 89 3.77 -4.19 -6.37
CA ARG A 89 2.91 -4.21 -7.57
C ARG A 89 1.77 -3.19 -7.49
N MET A 90 1.18 -3.01 -6.31
CA MET A 90 0.15 -2.00 -6.09
C MET A 90 0.76 -0.59 -6.22
N ALA A 91 1.91 -0.35 -5.61
CA ALA A 91 2.59 0.94 -5.61
C ALA A 91 3.01 1.39 -7.02
N ASP A 92 3.47 0.46 -7.86
CA ASP A 92 3.91 0.76 -9.21
C ASP A 92 2.75 0.96 -10.20
N SER A 93 1.58 0.35 -9.95
CA SER A 93 0.47 0.32 -10.92
C SER A 93 -0.71 1.24 -10.59
N LYS A 94 -0.75 1.86 -9.41
CA LYS A 94 -1.91 2.61 -8.93
C LYS A 94 -1.58 4.06 -8.62
N TYR A 95 -2.61 4.91 -8.75
CA TYR A 95 -2.54 6.34 -8.47
C TYR A 95 -3.64 6.71 -7.48
N ILE A 96 -3.36 7.70 -6.64
CA ILE A 96 -4.31 8.30 -5.72
C ILE A 96 -4.52 9.75 -6.15
N ARG A 97 -5.79 10.12 -6.35
CA ARG A 97 -6.20 11.49 -6.60
C ARG A 97 -6.69 12.11 -5.30
N CYS A 98 -6.15 13.26 -4.94
CA CYS A 98 -6.53 14.02 -3.75
C CYS A 98 -6.62 15.52 -4.08
N SER A 99 -6.91 16.36 -3.09
CA SER A 99 -7.03 17.81 -3.25
C SER A 99 -5.74 18.46 -3.76
N TRP A 100 -4.60 17.85 -3.49
CA TRP A 100 -3.26 18.34 -3.87
C TRP A 100 -2.81 17.86 -5.25
N GLY A 101 -3.57 17.01 -5.91
CA GLY A 101 -3.25 16.45 -7.22
C GLY A 101 -3.36 14.93 -7.31
N THR A 102 -2.76 14.37 -8.37
CA THR A 102 -2.72 12.92 -8.59
C THR A 102 -1.30 12.42 -8.39
N PHE A 103 -1.14 11.50 -7.44
CA PHE A 103 0.16 10.94 -7.05
C PHE A 103 0.19 9.43 -7.28
N PRO A 104 1.30 8.85 -7.78
CA PRO A 104 1.47 7.41 -7.78
C PRO A 104 1.51 6.90 -6.33
N VAL A 105 0.99 5.71 -6.07
CA VAL A 105 1.01 5.13 -4.72
C VAL A 105 2.44 4.99 -4.19
N LYS A 106 3.40 4.78 -5.07
CA LYS A 106 4.84 4.71 -4.74
C LYS A 106 5.37 5.98 -4.06
N TYR A 107 4.81 7.15 -4.36
CA TYR A 107 5.18 8.43 -3.77
C TYR A 107 5.03 8.46 -2.24
N PHE A 108 4.09 7.69 -1.71
CA PHE A 108 3.81 7.62 -0.26
C PHE A 108 4.76 6.71 0.51
N PHE A 109 5.66 6.00 -0.18
CA PHE A 109 6.65 5.13 0.44
C PHE A 109 8.02 5.80 0.38
N VAL A 110 8.38 6.48 1.45
CA VAL A 110 9.64 7.22 1.59
C VAL A 110 10.45 6.69 2.77
N ASN A 111 11.75 6.66 2.60
CA ASN A 111 12.66 6.29 3.67
C ASN A 111 12.81 7.44 4.67
N ALA A 112 12.99 7.12 5.94
CA ALA A 112 13.39 8.09 6.95
C ALA A 112 14.81 8.58 6.65
N VAL A 113 14.98 9.89 6.61
CA VAL A 113 16.31 10.50 6.66
C VAL A 113 16.68 10.61 8.14
N GLN A 114 17.71 9.90 8.57
CA GLN A 114 18.28 10.11 9.89
C GLN A 114 18.91 11.50 9.90
N LYS A 115 18.42 12.40 10.73
CA LYS A 115 19.18 13.57 11.12
C LYS A 115 20.38 13.06 11.92
N GLN A 116 21.55 12.97 11.30
CA GLN A 116 22.79 12.93 12.05
C GLN A 116 22.86 14.27 12.78
N ALA A 117 22.59 14.25 14.08
CA ALA A 117 23.01 15.33 14.93
C ALA A 117 24.51 15.48 14.71
N ALA A 118 24.94 16.67 14.29
CA ALA A 118 26.34 17.03 14.21
C ALA A 118 26.88 17.01 15.65
N GLU A 119 27.27 15.86 16.12
CA GLU A 119 28.13 15.74 17.29
C GLU A 119 29.55 15.94 16.81
N THR A 120 30.08 17.09 17.19
CA THR A 120 31.48 17.47 17.17
C THR A 120 32.34 16.31 17.65
N GLU A 121 33.37 16.02 16.86
CA GLU A 121 34.43 15.09 17.20
C GLU A 121 34.94 15.34 18.61
N ASN A 122 34.91 14.33 19.46
CA ASN A 122 36.03 13.94 20.29
C ASN A 122 35.71 12.68 21.08
N ASN A 123 36.51 11.71 20.85
CA ASN A 123 37.08 10.71 21.72
C ASN A 123 36.75 9.25 21.36
N LYS A 124 37.84 8.60 20.95
CA LYS A 124 37.98 7.15 20.93
C LYS A 124 37.77 6.62 22.36
N GLU A 125 36.92 5.64 22.53
CA GLU A 125 37.30 4.35 23.14
C GLU A 125 36.08 3.42 23.30
N LYS A 126 36.39 2.17 23.09
CA LYS A 126 35.57 0.96 23.18
C LYS A 126 34.67 0.92 24.42
N THR A 127 33.43 0.49 24.27
CA THR A 127 32.94 -0.73 24.95
C THR A 127 31.54 -1.14 24.49
N LYS A 128 31.38 -2.45 24.28
CA LYS A 128 30.11 -3.14 24.04
C LYS A 128 29.24 -3.05 25.30
N SER A 129 28.01 -2.65 25.17
CA SER A 129 26.87 -3.28 25.92
C SER A 129 25.54 -2.62 25.55
N SER A 130 24.57 -3.47 25.41
CA SER A 130 23.15 -3.22 25.13
C SER A 130 22.52 -2.30 26.17
N VAL A 131 21.84 -1.24 25.73
CA VAL A 131 20.69 -0.70 26.47
C VAL A 131 19.68 -0.11 25.48
N LYS A 132 18.47 -0.67 25.50
CA LYS A 132 17.28 -0.10 24.91
C LYS A 132 17.02 1.28 25.52
N ASN A 133 17.01 2.32 24.71
CA ASN A 133 16.35 3.56 25.10
C ASN A 133 15.43 4.03 23.97
N LYS A 134 14.14 4.05 24.27
CA LYS A 134 13.08 4.70 23.50
C LYS A 134 13.25 6.22 23.64
N GLY A 135 14.00 6.82 22.73
CA GLY A 135 13.92 8.24 22.46
C GLY A 135 12.95 8.43 21.30
N ALA A 136 11.95 9.28 21.43
CA ALA A 136 11.09 9.68 20.32
C ALA A 136 11.92 10.55 19.37
N GLU A 137 12.70 9.90 18.48
CA GLU A 137 13.39 10.58 17.39
C GLU A 137 12.34 11.02 16.39
N THR A 138 12.25 12.32 16.16
CA THR A 138 11.41 12.91 15.12
C THR A 138 11.98 12.51 13.77
N GLN A 139 11.52 11.41 13.21
CA GLN A 139 11.91 10.95 11.90
C GLN A 139 11.29 11.87 10.84
N VAL A 140 12.14 12.54 10.08
CA VAL A 140 11.71 13.42 8.99
C VAL A 140 11.80 12.64 7.68
N SER A 141 10.79 12.76 6.81
CA SER A 141 10.82 12.11 5.51
C SER A 141 11.78 12.83 4.55
N SER A 142 12.33 12.09 3.59
CA SER A 142 13.17 12.69 2.54
C SER A 142 12.43 13.71 1.68
N ASP A 143 11.10 13.57 1.57
CA ASP A 143 10.24 14.49 0.84
C ASP A 143 10.07 15.83 1.58
N ALA A 144 9.92 15.80 2.89
CA ALA A 144 9.87 17.01 3.71
C ALA A 144 11.16 17.84 3.60
N VAL A 145 12.33 17.18 3.57
CA VAL A 145 13.62 17.85 3.39
C VAL A 145 13.72 18.48 2.00
N LYS A 146 13.31 17.79 0.95
CA LYS A 146 13.30 18.33 -0.42
C LYS A 146 12.38 19.55 -0.53
N HIS A 147 11.17 19.46 0.02
CA HIS A 147 10.21 20.55 0.01
C HIS A 147 10.74 21.80 0.75
N GLU A 148 11.41 21.63 1.89
CA GLU A 148 12.06 22.71 2.63
C GLU A 148 13.17 23.36 1.80
N ILE A 149 13.99 22.57 1.12
CA ILE A 149 15.05 23.06 0.22
C ILE A 149 14.44 23.84 -0.94
N GLU A 150 13.36 23.37 -1.57
CA GLU A 150 12.68 24.08 -2.66
C GLU A 150 12.10 25.42 -2.19
N LEU A 151 11.53 25.50 -0.98
CA LEU A 151 11.04 26.75 -0.40
C LEU A 151 12.18 27.73 -0.18
N ILE A 152 13.30 27.29 0.34
CA ILE A 152 14.48 28.15 0.56
C ILE A 152 15.04 28.69 -0.77
N LEU A 153 15.05 27.86 -1.81
CA LEU A 153 15.52 28.28 -3.14
C LEU A 153 14.58 29.30 -3.80
N LYS A 154 13.27 29.17 -3.60
CA LYS A 154 12.26 30.13 -4.13
C LYS A 154 12.29 31.50 -3.43
N VAL A 155 12.73 31.55 -2.18
CA VAL A 155 12.83 32.83 -1.42
C VAL A 155 14.08 33.62 -1.83
N LYS A 156 15.09 32.97 -2.43
CA LYS A 156 16.35 33.63 -2.85
C LYS A 156 16.38 34.04 -4.32
N ALA A 157 15.32 33.77 -5.10
CA ALA A 157 15.16 34.20 -6.49
C ALA A 157 14.19 35.36 -6.59
#